data_d6e82ba4de3ca18af132d90a73bde9b5
#
_entry.id   d6e82ba4de3ca18af132d90a73bde9b5
#
_cell.length_a   1.000
_cell.length_b   1.000
_cell.length_c   1.000
_cell.angle_alpha   90.00
_cell.angle_beta   90.00
_cell.angle_gamma   90.00
#
_symmetry.space_group_name_H-M   'P 1'
#
loop_
_entity.id
_entity.type
_entity.pdbx_description
1 polymer ?
#
loop_
_entity_poly.entity_id
_entity_poly.type
_entity_poly.pdbx_seq_one_letter_code
_entity_poly.pdbx_strand_id
1 'polypeptide(L)'
;MAKPTGFLEYARETPRRRPVEERVHDWLEVYEEFPRERLNKQAARCMDCGIPFCHSGCPVGNVIPDWNDLVYRDRWREAIERLHATNNFPEFTGRLCPAPCEAACVLGINNDPVTIKQVEYEIIEHAWAAGWVKPQPPKVRTGKSVAVVGSGPAGLACAQQLARAGHSVTVFERADRIGGLLRYGIPDFKMEKHVLDRRLQQMEAEGVVFRPGVNVGHDITGDELRAKFDAICLAGGATKPRDLDVPGRDLRGVYFAMEYLTPQNRRNAGDELPYDPFLDAKGKRVIILGGGDTGADCLGTAHRQGAREVYQYELLPKPPLSRTEAMPWPTYPMIYRVSSAHEEGGERDYCILTKRLSGENGVLKKLHAVRLEWVNEGGRQVMREIPGTEFEQEVDLLLLAMGFLGPEPGGVLDQLGVELDARGNVKSDANKMTSVPGVFTAGDMTRGQSLIVWAIAEGRQAARGIDRYLMGDTVLPNTC
;
A
#
# COMPACT_ATOMS: atom_id res chain seq x y z
N MET A 1 3.60 30.11 9.06
CA MET A 1 2.64 30.36 7.95
C MET A 1 3.42 30.72 6.71
N ALA A 2 3.31 29.92 5.65
CA ALA A 2 4.07 30.11 4.43
C ALA A 2 3.76 31.49 3.78
N LYS A 3 2.63 31.60 3.10
CA LYS A 3 2.15 32.87 2.55
C LYS A 3 0.67 33.03 2.93
N PRO A 4 0.27 34.07 3.68
CA PRO A 4 -1.10 34.22 4.18
C PRO A 4 -2.18 34.18 3.10
N THR A 5 -1.84 34.60 1.88
CA THR A 5 -2.76 34.69 0.73
C THR A 5 -2.45 33.66 -0.37
N GLY A 6 -1.49 32.76 -0.16
CA GLY A 6 -1.01 31.84 -1.20
C GLY A 6 -2.10 30.94 -1.80
N PHE A 7 -3.05 30.50 -0.99
CA PHE A 7 -4.20 29.71 -1.44
C PHE A 7 -5.19 30.50 -2.33
N LEU A 8 -5.17 31.82 -2.28
CA LEU A 8 -5.95 32.70 -3.16
C LEU A 8 -5.23 33.03 -4.46
N GLU A 9 -3.89 33.03 -4.44
CA GLU A 9 -3.06 33.49 -5.56
C GLU A 9 -2.66 32.35 -6.50
N TYR A 10 -2.48 31.15 -5.97
CA TYR A 10 -1.97 30.01 -6.72
C TYR A 10 -3.01 28.93 -6.87
N ALA A 11 -3.27 28.50 -8.11
CA ALA A 11 -4.07 27.31 -8.38
C ALA A 11 -3.34 26.04 -7.93
N ARG A 12 -4.07 24.96 -7.66
CA ARG A 12 -3.48 23.65 -7.39
C ARG A 12 -2.81 23.11 -8.65
N GLU A 13 -1.58 22.65 -8.50
CA GLU A 13 -0.83 21.95 -9.53
C GLU A 13 -0.30 20.62 -9.00
N THR A 14 -0.23 19.63 -9.88
CA THR A 14 0.37 18.31 -9.65
C THR A 14 1.43 18.05 -10.71
N PRO A 15 2.39 17.14 -10.47
CA PRO A 15 3.35 16.77 -11.51
C PRO A 15 2.63 16.24 -12.74
N ARG A 16 3.19 16.54 -13.91
CA ARG A 16 2.73 15.96 -15.16
C ARG A 16 3.07 14.48 -15.18
N ARG A 17 2.33 13.75 -15.97
CA ARG A 17 2.65 12.36 -16.29
C ARG A 17 3.30 12.30 -17.65
N ARG A 18 4.27 11.43 -17.80
CA ARG A 18 4.89 11.15 -19.09
C ARG A 18 3.82 10.76 -20.11
N PRO A 19 3.98 11.10 -21.40
CA PRO A 19 3.02 10.73 -22.44
C PRO A 19 2.68 9.24 -22.42
N VAL A 20 1.40 8.91 -22.65
CA VAL A 20 0.94 7.51 -22.61
C VAL A 20 1.68 6.65 -23.60
N GLU A 21 1.86 7.19 -24.83
CA GLU A 21 2.55 6.54 -25.95
C GLU A 21 4.02 6.21 -25.66
N GLU A 22 4.65 6.87 -24.69
CA GLU A 22 6.03 6.58 -24.27
C GLU A 22 6.04 5.59 -23.11
N ARG A 23 5.30 5.91 -22.04
CA ARG A 23 5.38 5.20 -20.76
C ARG A 23 4.82 3.79 -20.77
N VAL A 24 3.95 3.44 -21.73
CA VAL A 24 3.46 2.07 -21.92
C VAL A 24 4.50 1.12 -22.49
N HIS A 25 5.63 1.63 -22.98
CA HIS A 25 6.73 0.84 -23.54
C HIS A 25 7.88 0.61 -22.57
N ASP A 26 7.79 1.12 -21.35
CA ASP A 26 8.80 0.93 -20.30
C ASP A 26 8.17 0.66 -18.93
N TRP A 27 9.02 0.48 -17.92
CA TRP A 27 8.61 0.20 -16.53
C TRP A 27 9.03 1.33 -15.56
N LEU A 28 9.46 2.48 -16.08
CA LEU A 28 9.89 3.63 -15.29
C LEU A 28 8.69 4.34 -14.63
N GLU A 29 8.93 5.03 -13.52
CA GLU A 29 7.90 5.84 -12.84
C GLU A 29 7.22 6.81 -13.80
N VAL A 30 5.90 6.96 -13.64
CA VAL A 30 5.06 7.65 -14.63
C VAL A 30 5.08 9.17 -14.54
N TYR A 31 5.60 9.74 -13.44
CA TYR A 31 5.59 11.18 -13.23
C TYR A 31 6.86 11.85 -13.76
N GLU A 32 6.68 13.05 -14.32
CA GLU A 32 7.79 13.96 -14.63
C GLU A 32 8.26 14.68 -13.37
N GLU A 33 9.50 15.19 -13.42
CA GLU A 33 10.03 16.04 -12.34
C GLU A 33 9.14 17.28 -12.13
N PHE A 34 8.90 17.61 -10.87
CA PHE A 34 8.10 18.77 -10.49
C PHE A 34 9.01 19.96 -10.16
N PRO A 35 9.04 21.05 -10.95
CA PRO A 35 9.97 22.14 -10.76
C PRO A 35 9.86 22.79 -9.39
N ARG A 36 11.01 23.04 -8.74
CA ARG A 36 11.09 23.59 -7.38
C ARG A 36 10.31 24.88 -7.19
N GLU A 37 10.35 25.81 -8.15
CA GLU A 37 9.60 27.07 -8.07
C GLU A 37 8.09 26.83 -8.03
N ARG A 38 7.61 25.84 -8.79
CA ARG A 38 6.19 25.46 -8.77
C ARG A 38 5.83 24.80 -7.46
N LEU A 39 6.70 23.93 -6.93
CA LEU A 39 6.49 23.30 -5.64
C LEU A 39 6.39 24.30 -4.51
N ASN A 40 7.26 25.32 -4.48
CA ASN A 40 7.21 26.38 -3.46
C ASN A 40 5.86 27.13 -3.49
N LYS A 41 5.28 27.35 -4.68
CA LYS A 41 3.92 27.92 -4.80
C LYS A 41 2.86 26.96 -4.26
N GLN A 42 3.02 25.64 -4.46
CA GLN A 42 2.08 24.67 -3.91
C GLN A 42 2.17 24.60 -2.38
N ALA A 43 3.37 24.63 -1.81
CA ALA A 43 3.57 24.70 -0.36
C ALA A 43 2.97 26.00 0.23
N ALA A 44 3.06 27.12 -0.50
CA ALA A 44 2.47 28.41 -0.10
C ALA A 44 0.94 28.37 0.00
N ARG A 45 0.26 27.41 -0.61
CA ARG A 45 -1.20 27.26 -0.52
C ARG A 45 -1.67 26.78 0.86
N CYS A 46 -0.76 26.32 1.71
CA CYS A 46 -1.11 25.91 3.07
C CYS A 46 -1.52 27.11 3.92
N MET A 47 -2.77 27.07 4.45
CA MET A 47 -3.33 28.14 5.28
C MET A 47 -2.80 28.15 6.72
N ASP A 48 -2.02 27.12 7.11
CA ASP A 48 -1.54 26.95 8.49
C ASP A 48 -2.70 27.01 9.50
N CYS A 49 -3.67 26.11 9.33
CA CYS A 49 -4.88 26.09 10.13
C CYS A 49 -4.58 25.88 11.62
N GLY A 50 -5.22 26.64 12.50
CA GLY A 50 -5.07 26.47 13.96
C GLY A 50 -5.53 25.09 14.46
N ILE A 51 -6.45 24.44 13.71
CA ILE A 51 -6.82 23.03 13.86
C ILE A 51 -6.56 22.35 12.52
N PRO A 52 -5.38 21.72 12.35
CA PRO A 52 -4.98 21.15 11.07
C PRO A 52 -5.59 19.76 10.87
N PHE A 53 -6.79 19.68 10.31
CA PHE A 53 -7.47 18.42 10.03
C PHE A 53 -6.65 17.46 9.14
N CYS A 54 -5.71 17.97 8.35
CA CYS A 54 -4.76 17.15 7.60
C CYS A 54 -3.88 16.27 8.50
N HIS A 55 -3.56 16.69 9.74
CA HIS A 55 -2.88 15.83 10.73
C HIS A 55 -3.75 14.64 11.11
N SER A 56 -4.99 14.89 11.51
CA SER A 56 -5.93 13.82 11.89
C SER A 56 -6.31 12.93 10.71
N GLY A 57 -6.29 13.47 9.49
CA GLY A 57 -6.50 12.71 8.25
C GLY A 57 -5.28 11.86 7.86
N CYS A 58 -4.11 12.09 8.47
CA CYS A 58 -2.90 11.32 8.21
C CYS A 58 -2.67 10.29 9.34
N PRO A 59 -2.71 8.97 9.04
CA PRO A 59 -2.51 7.93 10.07
C PRO A 59 -1.20 8.00 10.85
N VAL A 60 -0.13 8.53 10.27
CA VAL A 60 1.15 8.75 10.97
C VAL A 60 1.20 10.11 11.68
N GLY A 61 0.15 10.93 11.58
CA GLY A 61 0.09 12.23 12.25
C GLY A 61 1.11 13.24 11.73
N ASN A 62 1.35 13.30 10.43
CA ASN A 62 2.32 14.22 9.81
C ASN A 62 2.01 15.69 10.15
N VAL A 63 3.02 16.43 10.60
CA VAL A 63 2.93 17.87 10.93
C VAL A 63 2.99 18.73 9.66
N ILE A 64 1.96 18.59 8.84
CA ILE A 64 1.89 19.06 7.45
C ILE A 64 2.08 20.57 7.29
N PRO A 65 1.45 21.46 8.08
CA PRO A 65 1.68 22.89 7.98
C PRO A 65 3.14 23.29 8.21
N ASP A 66 3.82 22.65 9.18
CA ASP A 66 5.21 22.96 9.51
C ASP A 66 6.13 22.78 8.31
N TRP A 67 6.08 21.59 7.68
CA TRP A 67 7.01 21.34 6.57
C TRP A 67 6.56 22.02 5.26
N ASN A 68 5.28 22.37 5.08
CA ASN A 68 4.87 23.26 3.98
C ASN A 68 5.47 24.67 4.15
N ASP A 69 5.46 25.24 5.38
CA ASP A 69 6.11 26.52 5.65
C ASP A 69 7.62 26.47 5.39
N LEU A 70 8.27 25.39 5.85
CA LEU A 70 9.71 25.19 5.66
C LEU A 70 10.09 25.07 4.19
N VAL A 71 9.33 24.32 3.37
CA VAL A 71 9.54 24.22 1.92
C VAL A 71 9.34 25.57 1.25
N TYR A 72 8.28 26.30 1.57
CA TYR A 72 8.05 27.64 1.04
C TYR A 72 9.21 28.60 1.32
N ARG A 73 9.84 28.50 2.52
CA ARG A 73 11.00 29.30 2.96
C ARG A 73 12.33 28.74 2.52
N ASP A 74 12.33 27.71 1.68
CA ASP A 74 13.56 27.08 1.18
C ASP A 74 14.43 26.41 2.27
N ARG A 75 13.80 26.03 3.40
CA ARG A 75 14.43 25.36 4.54
C ARG A 75 14.27 23.84 4.47
N TRP A 76 14.76 23.24 3.42
CA TRP A 76 14.55 21.83 3.06
C TRP A 76 15.11 20.84 4.08
N ARG A 77 16.25 21.16 4.69
CA ARG A 77 16.83 20.29 5.71
C ARG A 77 15.95 20.19 6.95
N GLU A 78 15.38 21.27 7.38
CA GLU A 78 14.45 21.26 8.51
C GLU A 78 13.11 20.64 8.14
N ALA A 79 12.70 20.77 6.89
CA ALA A 79 11.49 20.11 6.38
C ALA A 79 11.61 18.59 6.47
N ILE A 80 12.75 17.98 6.06
CA ILE A 80 12.94 16.53 6.20
C ILE A 80 13.05 16.08 7.65
N GLU A 81 13.63 16.87 8.54
CA GLU A 81 13.68 16.57 9.97
C GLU A 81 12.26 16.50 10.56
N ARG A 82 11.39 17.45 10.19
CA ARG A 82 9.98 17.45 10.60
C ARG A 82 9.21 16.27 10.02
N LEU A 83 9.42 15.94 8.76
CA LEU A 83 8.76 14.84 8.09
C LEU A 83 9.16 13.48 8.67
N HIS A 84 10.45 13.25 8.90
CA HIS A 84 10.97 12.03 9.51
C HIS A 84 10.56 11.84 10.99
N ALA A 85 10.17 12.90 11.70
CA ALA A 85 9.69 12.77 13.07
C ALA A 85 8.43 11.88 13.16
N THR A 86 7.58 11.92 12.15
CA THR A 86 6.30 11.19 12.12
C THR A 86 6.27 10.05 11.11
N ASN A 87 7.02 10.13 10.00
CA ASN A 87 7.01 9.14 8.93
C ASN A 87 8.42 8.58 8.67
N ASN A 88 8.56 7.25 8.78
CA ASN A 88 9.83 6.57 8.49
C ASN A 88 10.18 6.57 7.00
N PHE A 89 9.16 6.50 6.13
CA PHE A 89 9.31 6.20 4.70
C PHE A 89 8.51 7.16 3.82
N PRO A 90 8.84 8.46 3.82
CA PRO A 90 8.13 9.43 2.99
C PRO A 90 8.22 9.14 1.49
N GLU A 91 9.29 8.48 1.04
CA GLU A 91 9.45 8.05 -0.35
C GLU A 91 8.42 7.01 -0.79
N PHE A 92 7.93 6.16 0.14
CA PHE A 92 6.89 5.19 -0.14
C PHE A 92 5.51 5.85 -0.10
N THR A 93 5.22 6.64 0.93
CA THR A 93 3.94 7.34 1.05
C THR A 93 3.78 8.41 -0.02
N GLY A 94 4.82 9.15 -0.34
CA GLY A 94 4.83 10.14 -1.41
C GLY A 94 4.51 9.57 -2.79
N ARG A 95 4.81 8.29 -3.03
CA ARG A 95 4.45 7.59 -4.28
C ARG A 95 3.11 6.89 -4.20
N LEU A 96 2.84 6.15 -3.13
CA LEU A 96 1.81 5.12 -3.10
C LEU A 96 0.60 5.48 -2.23
N CYS A 97 0.71 6.45 -1.31
CA CYS A 97 -0.40 6.83 -0.45
C CYS A 97 -1.48 7.56 -1.26
N PRO A 98 -2.78 7.21 -1.08
CA PRO A 98 -3.87 7.93 -1.72
C PRO A 98 -4.17 9.30 -1.10
N ALA A 99 -3.33 9.75 -0.15
CA ALA A 99 -3.33 11.05 0.50
C ALA A 99 -4.66 11.39 1.23
N PRO A 100 -5.06 10.62 2.27
CA PRO A 100 -6.23 10.97 3.08
C PRO A 100 -6.07 12.33 3.78
N CYS A 101 -4.84 12.80 3.99
CA CYS A 101 -4.53 14.14 4.46
C CYS A 101 -5.02 15.25 3.50
N GLU A 102 -4.91 15.06 2.18
CA GLU A 102 -5.48 16.00 1.20
C GLU A 102 -7.00 16.00 1.24
N ALA A 103 -7.62 14.83 1.41
CA ALA A 103 -9.06 14.69 1.56
C ALA A 103 -9.60 15.40 2.83
N ALA A 104 -8.79 15.50 3.88
CA ALA A 104 -9.10 16.17 5.13
C ALA A 104 -8.60 17.63 5.19
N CYS A 105 -7.92 18.11 4.15
CA CYS A 105 -7.47 19.50 4.11
C CYS A 105 -8.64 20.48 4.20
N VAL A 106 -8.56 21.46 5.12
CA VAL A 106 -9.62 22.47 5.31
C VAL A 106 -9.88 23.28 4.04
N LEU A 107 -8.81 23.59 3.28
CA LEU A 107 -8.94 24.28 1.99
C LEU A 107 -9.81 23.47 1.00
N GLY A 108 -9.79 22.14 1.09
CA GLY A 108 -10.59 21.23 0.25
C GLY A 108 -12.10 21.27 0.46
N ILE A 109 -12.62 22.10 1.39
CA ILE A 109 -14.05 22.27 1.62
C ILE A 109 -14.69 23.08 0.48
N ASN A 110 -14.01 24.13 0.04
CA ASN A 110 -14.53 25.10 -0.95
C ASN A 110 -13.53 25.47 -2.06
N ASN A 111 -12.35 24.83 -2.09
CA ASN A 111 -11.32 24.98 -3.11
C ASN A 111 -10.59 23.65 -3.29
N ASP A 112 -9.63 23.57 -4.21
CA ASP A 112 -8.73 22.42 -4.31
C ASP A 112 -7.81 22.32 -3.08
N PRO A 113 -7.62 21.13 -2.46
CA PRO A 113 -6.74 20.95 -1.32
C PRO A 113 -5.28 21.29 -1.66
N VAL A 114 -4.46 21.51 -0.64
CA VAL A 114 -3.00 21.61 -0.81
C VAL A 114 -2.46 20.28 -1.39
N THR A 115 -1.47 20.36 -2.28
CA THR A 115 -0.82 19.20 -2.93
C THR A 115 0.17 18.56 -1.94
N ILE A 116 -0.35 18.06 -0.84
CA ILE A 116 0.41 17.61 0.34
C ILE A 116 1.35 16.46 -0.01
N LYS A 117 0.81 15.45 -0.70
CA LYS A 117 1.56 14.25 -1.09
C LYS A 117 2.77 14.59 -1.96
N GLN A 118 2.63 15.54 -2.89
CA GLN A 118 3.74 15.93 -3.75
C GLN A 118 4.81 16.70 -2.98
N VAL A 119 4.41 17.56 -2.04
CA VAL A 119 5.39 18.26 -1.18
C VAL A 119 6.16 17.24 -0.32
N GLU A 120 5.48 16.24 0.25
CA GLU A 120 6.11 15.14 0.97
C GLU A 120 7.12 14.38 0.11
N TYR A 121 6.74 14.02 -1.11
CA TYR A 121 7.60 13.34 -2.08
C TYR A 121 8.87 14.15 -2.38
N GLU A 122 8.73 15.42 -2.68
CA GLU A 122 9.87 16.27 -3.03
C GLU A 122 10.82 16.53 -1.85
N ILE A 123 10.28 16.64 -0.64
CA ILE A 123 11.12 16.77 0.57
C ILE A 123 12.06 15.57 0.70
N ILE A 124 11.55 14.35 0.56
CA ILE A 124 12.37 13.16 0.75
C ILE A 124 13.35 12.93 -0.41
N GLU A 125 12.92 13.15 -1.65
CA GLU A 125 13.80 12.97 -2.81
C GLU A 125 14.95 13.99 -2.78
N HIS A 126 14.64 15.24 -2.46
CA HIS A 126 15.68 16.26 -2.26
C HIS A 126 16.65 15.88 -1.13
N ALA A 127 16.13 15.35 -0.02
CA ALA A 127 16.95 14.94 1.11
C ALA A 127 17.88 13.76 0.76
N TRP A 128 17.42 12.80 -0.05
CA TRP A 128 18.28 11.73 -0.56
C TRP A 128 19.36 12.29 -1.49
N ALA A 129 18.99 13.12 -2.46
CA ALA A 129 19.92 13.73 -3.42
C ALA A 129 21.00 14.59 -2.70
N ALA A 130 20.61 15.32 -1.64
CA ALA A 130 21.53 16.14 -0.83
C ALA A 130 22.36 15.31 0.18
N GLY A 131 22.15 13.99 0.28
CA GLY A 131 22.86 13.13 1.24
C GLY A 131 22.51 13.41 2.71
N TRP A 132 21.32 13.92 2.99
CA TRP A 132 20.88 14.22 4.36
C TRP A 132 20.23 13.00 5.05
N VAL A 133 19.72 12.05 4.27
CA VAL A 133 19.19 10.80 4.82
C VAL A 133 20.36 9.88 5.15
N LYS A 134 20.74 9.87 6.41
CA LYS A 134 21.89 9.09 6.93
C LYS A 134 21.40 8.02 7.91
N PRO A 135 22.15 6.91 8.06
CA PRO A 135 21.90 5.95 9.13
C PRO A 135 21.96 6.62 10.52
N GLN A 136 21.05 6.21 11.39
CA GLN A 136 20.95 6.67 12.77
C GLN A 136 21.07 5.49 13.74
N PRO A 137 22.26 4.86 13.85
CA PRO A 137 22.47 3.77 14.78
C PRO A 137 22.28 4.26 16.23
N PRO A 138 21.75 3.41 17.13
CA PRO A 138 21.52 3.80 18.51
C PRO A 138 22.84 4.09 19.24
N LYS A 139 22.82 5.07 20.13
CA LYS A 139 23.97 5.40 20.99
C LYS A 139 24.20 4.36 22.08
N VAL A 140 23.12 3.70 22.54
CA VAL A 140 23.14 2.72 23.62
C VAL A 140 22.34 1.49 23.16
N ARG A 141 22.87 0.30 23.42
CA ARG A 141 22.16 -0.96 23.20
C ARG A 141 21.43 -1.38 24.45
N THR A 142 20.18 -1.85 24.29
CA THR A 142 19.32 -2.30 25.41
C THR A 142 19.66 -3.71 25.89
N GLY A 143 20.35 -4.49 25.07
CA GLY A 143 20.59 -5.92 25.30
C GLY A 143 19.37 -6.79 24.99
N LYS A 144 18.26 -6.21 24.51
CA LYS A 144 17.04 -6.92 24.13
C LYS A 144 17.00 -7.22 22.64
N SER A 145 16.38 -8.36 22.29
CA SER A 145 16.27 -8.86 20.92
C SER A 145 14.82 -9.00 20.48
N VAL A 146 14.52 -8.59 19.25
CA VAL A 146 13.16 -8.63 18.69
C VAL A 146 13.17 -9.29 17.32
N ALA A 147 12.27 -10.26 17.11
CA ALA A 147 11.95 -10.84 15.81
C ALA A 147 10.78 -10.07 15.18
N VAL A 148 10.95 -9.63 13.93
CA VAL A 148 9.88 -9.06 13.12
C VAL A 148 9.58 -10.04 11.98
N VAL A 149 8.35 -10.52 11.89
CA VAL A 149 7.91 -11.50 10.90
C VAL A 149 7.15 -10.78 9.79
N GLY A 150 7.77 -10.68 8.63
CA GLY A 150 7.30 -9.93 7.46
C GLY A 150 8.03 -8.60 7.28
N SER A 151 8.41 -8.33 6.03
CA SER A 151 9.21 -7.17 5.62
C SER A 151 8.45 -6.12 4.82
N GLY A 152 7.11 -6.14 4.88
CA GLY A 152 6.29 -5.06 4.33
C GLY A 152 6.44 -3.75 5.13
N PRO A 153 5.73 -2.68 4.74
CA PRO A 153 5.88 -1.36 5.37
C PRO A 153 5.69 -1.35 6.89
N ALA A 154 4.79 -2.19 7.41
CA ALA A 154 4.56 -2.32 8.85
C ALA A 154 5.77 -2.92 9.58
N GLY A 155 6.29 -4.03 9.06
CA GLY A 155 7.47 -4.70 9.63
C GLY A 155 8.72 -3.82 9.55
N LEU A 156 8.94 -3.15 8.41
CA LEU A 156 10.06 -2.22 8.24
C LEU A 156 9.98 -1.04 9.20
N ALA A 157 8.80 -0.43 9.38
CA ALA A 157 8.62 0.68 10.32
C ALA A 157 8.85 0.25 11.77
N CYS A 158 8.33 -0.92 12.15
CA CYS A 158 8.58 -1.51 13.46
C CYS A 158 10.08 -1.76 13.68
N ALA A 159 10.74 -2.39 12.72
CA ALA A 159 12.15 -2.74 12.80
C ALA A 159 13.06 -1.50 12.94
N GLN A 160 12.81 -0.45 12.13
CA GLN A 160 13.61 0.77 12.19
C GLN A 160 13.46 1.51 13.53
N GLN A 161 12.23 1.65 14.03
CA GLN A 161 11.98 2.29 15.32
C GLN A 161 12.67 1.53 16.47
N LEU A 162 12.57 0.22 16.49
CA LEU A 162 13.20 -0.62 17.53
C LEU A 162 14.73 -0.61 17.43
N ALA A 163 15.30 -0.65 16.22
CA ALA A 163 16.75 -0.56 16.05
C ALA A 163 17.30 0.77 16.55
N ARG A 164 16.62 1.88 16.24
CA ARG A 164 16.97 3.23 16.74
C ARG A 164 16.79 3.38 18.25
N ALA A 165 15.84 2.66 18.84
CA ALA A 165 15.66 2.58 20.30
C ALA A 165 16.75 1.76 21.00
N GLY A 166 17.58 1.01 20.25
CA GLY A 166 18.72 0.27 20.79
C GLY A 166 18.54 -1.23 20.89
N HIS A 167 17.42 -1.78 20.40
CA HIS A 167 17.19 -3.22 20.36
C HIS A 167 17.96 -3.90 19.23
N SER A 168 18.25 -5.19 19.40
CA SER A 168 18.75 -6.04 18.32
C SER A 168 17.55 -6.57 17.54
N VAL A 169 17.42 -6.18 16.27
CA VAL A 169 16.24 -6.50 15.47
C VAL A 169 16.60 -7.41 14.30
N THR A 170 15.87 -8.51 14.17
CA THR A 170 15.95 -9.40 13.00
C THR A 170 14.59 -9.44 12.30
N VAL A 171 14.58 -9.12 11.01
CA VAL A 171 13.39 -9.18 10.15
C VAL A 171 13.46 -10.47 9.32
N PHE A 172 12.45 -11.31 9.44
CA PHE A 172 12.28 -12.52 8.66
C PHE A 172 11.31 -12.28 7.51
N GLU A 173 11.67 -12.67 6.30
CA GLU A 173 10.86 -12.56 5.10
C GLU A 173 10.84 -13.92 4.36
N ARG A 174 9.64 -14.40 4.02
CA ARG A 174 9.49 -15.67 3.28
C ARG A 174 9.96 -15.59 1.83
N ALA A 175 9.84 -14.41 1.21
CA ALA A 175 10.34 -14.18 -0.13
C ALA A 175 11.87 -14.08 -0.15
N ASP A 176 12.44 -14.26 -1.33
CA ASP A 176 13.89 -14.18 -1.58
C ASP A 176 14.46 -12.75 -1.44
N ARG A 177 13.60 -11.72 -1.40
CA ARG A 177 13.97 -10.30 -1.21
C ARG A 177 13.04 -9.61 -0.23
N ILE A 178 13.61 -8.64 0.49
CA ILE A 178 12.91 -7.80 1.46
C ILE A 178 12.00 -6.79 0.77
N GLY A 179 10.83 -6.50 1.38
CA GLY A 179 9.94 -5.41 0.97
C GLY A 179 8.46 -5.79 0.88
N GLY A 180 8.11 -7.06 0.96
CA GLY A 180 6.72 -7.53 0.84
C GLY A 180 6.06 -7.02 -0.46
N LEU A 181 4.88 -6.40 -0.36
CA LEU A 181 4.17 -5.86 -1.52
C LEU A 181 4.91 -4.69 -2.21
N LEU A 182 5.78 -3.95 -1.51
CA LEU A 182 6.63 -2.93 -2.13
C LEU A 182 7.60 -3.55 -3.15
N ARG A 183 8.05 -4.77 -2.89
CA ARG A 183 8.97 -5.51 -3.77
C ARG A 183 8.24 -6.20 -4.91
N TYR A 184 7.18 -6.96 -4.59
CA TYR A 184 6.60 -7.92 -5.53
C TYR A 184 5.14 -7.64 -5.90
N GLY A 185 4.44 -6.71 -5.19
CA GLY A 185 3.08 -6.32 -5.49
C GLY A 185 2.99 -5.06 -6.34
N ILE A 186 3.70 -4.02 -5.94
CA ILE A 186 3.68 -2.71 -6.60
C ILE A 186 4.53 -2.75 -7.88
N PRO A 187 3.99 -2.40 -9.06
CA PRO A 187 4.77 -2.30 -10.29
C PRO A 187 5.82 -1.18 -10.25
N ASP A 188 6.93 -1.34 -10.99
CA ASP A 188 7.99 -0.34 -11.08
C ASP A 188 7.52 1.00 -11.61
N PHE A 189 6.55 1.03 -12.53
CA PHE A 189 5.97 2.27 -13.04
C PHE A 189 5.20 3.10 -11.99
N LYS A 190 4.95 2.54 -10.79
CA LYS A 190 4.46 3.27 -9.61
C LYS A 190 5.55 3.56 -8.59
N MET A 191 6.52 2.65 -8.46
CA MET A 191 7.68 2.80 -7.58
C MET A 191 8.81 1.89 -8.02
N GLU A 192 9.88 2.48 -8.54
CA GLU A 192 11.09 1.75 -8.92
C GLU A 192 11.80 1.18 -7.69
N LYS A 193 12.33 -0.04 -7.80
CA LYS A 193 12.81 -0.79 -6.64
C LYS A 193 14.09 -0.24 -6.02
N HIS A 194 14.86 0.57 -6.74
CA HIS A 194 16.00 1.26 -6.16
C HIS A 194 15.61 2.19 -4.99
N VAL A 195 14.38 2.71 -5.00
CA VAL A 195 13.81 3.53 -3.91
C VAL A 195 13.70 2.70 -2.62
N LEU A 196 13.28 1.44 -2.74
CA LEU A 196 13.25 0.51 -1.61
C LEU A 196 14.67 0.11 -1.19
N ASP A 197 15.53 -0.22 -2.15
CA ASP A 197 16.88 -0.73 -1.87
C ASP A 197 17.74 0.28 -1.11
N ARG A 198 17.72 1.56 -1.48
CA ARG A 198 18.46 2.61 -0.75
C ARG A 198 17.99 2.75 0.72
N ARG A 199 16.70 2.52 0.99
CA ARG A 199 16.15 2.55 2.34
C ARG A 199 16.56 1.31 3.14
N LEU A 200 16.55 0.14 2.54
CA LEU A 200 17.01 -1.08 3.17
C LEU A 200 18.50 -0.98 3.56
N GLN A 201 19.34 -0.47 2.66
CA GLN A 201 20.76 -0.24 2.95
C GLN A 201 20.96 0.71 4.15
N GLN A 202 20.16 1.77 4.25
CA GLN A 202 20.20 2.66 5.40
C GLN A 202 19.81 1.93 6.70
N MET A 203 18.77 1.09 6.66
CA MET A 203 18.31 0.33 7.83
C MET A 203 19.33 -0.73 8.27
N GLU A 204 20.00 -1.39 7.32
CA GLU A 204 21.11 -2.30 7.61
C GLU A 204 22.27 -1.57 8.32
N ALA A 205 22.61 -0.37 7.85
CA ALA A 205 23.60 0.47 8.49
C ALA A 205 23.17 1.01 9.89
N GLU A 206 21.88 1.01 10.19
CA GLU A 206 21.32 1.25 11.53
C GLU A 206 21.36 0.00 12.43
N GLY A 207 21.66 -1.17 11.87
CA GLY A 207 21.84 -2.43 12.59
C GLY A 207 20.64 -3.36 12.53
N VAL A 208 19.71 -3.15 11.61
CA VAL A 208 18.64 -4.12 11.30
C VAL A 208 19.24 -5.30 10.54
N VAL A 209 18.94 -6.51 10.99
CA VAL A 209 19.37 -7.73 10.32
C VAL A 209 18.22 -8.28 9.49
N PHE A 210 18.40 -8.40 8.17
CA PHE A 210 17.42 -8.99 7.27
C PHE A 210 17.71 -10.47 7.01
N ARG A 211 16.67 -11.30 7.05
CA ARG A 211 16.69 -12.74 6.77
C ARG A 211 15.64 -13.07 5.71
N PRO A 212 15.93 -12.80 4.42
CA PRO A 212 15.07 -13.26 3.33
C PRO A 212 15.15 -14.78 3.13
N GLY A 213 14.12 -15.35 2.50
CA GLY A 213 14.04 -16.79 2.23
C GLY A 213 13.72 -17.63 3.47
N VAL A 214 13.17 -17.02 4.54
CA VAL A 214 12.81 -17.73 5.77
C VAL A 214 11.32 -17.60 6.02
N ASN A 215 10.58 -18.68 5.84
CA ASN A 215 9.14 -18.76 6.10
C ASN A 215 8.91 -19.17 7.56
N VAL A 216 8.62 -18.19 8.40
CA VAL A 216 8.34 -18.40 9.83
C VAL A 216 7.05 -19.21 10.00
N GLY A 217 7.09 -20.22 10.85
CA GLY A 217 6.05 -21.23 11.01
C GLY A 217 6.31 -22.50 10.18
N HIS A 218 7.32 -22.45 9.29
CA HIS A 218 7.75 -23.59 8.48
C HIS A 218 9.26 -23.85 8.65
N ASP A 219 10.12 -22.88 8.30
CA ASP A 219 11.58 -23.01 8.39
C ASP A 219 12.13 -22.73 9.79
N ILE A 220 11.42 -21.93 10.56
CA ILE A 220 11.63 -21.66 11.99
C ILE A 220 10.27 -21.62 12.67
N THR A 221 10.13 -22.37 13.77
CA THR A 221 8.86 -22.48 14.49
C THR A 221 8.61 -21.31 15.43
N GLY A 222 7.34 -21.12 15.85
CA GLY A 222 6.94 -20.12 16.85
C GLY A 222 7.68 -20.32 18.19
N ASP A 223 7.88 -21.57 18.63
CA ASP A 223 8.61 -21.89 19.85
C ASP A 223 10.10 -21.54 19.75
N GLU A 224 10.72 -21.80 18.60
CA GLU A 224 12.13 -21.41 18.36
C GLU A 224 12.30 -19.89 18.38
N LEU A 225 11.33 -19.12 17.83
CA LEU A 225 11.36 -17.67 17.92
C LEU A 225 11.23 -17.19 19.38
N ARG A 226 10.30 -17.77 20.15
CA ARG A 226 10.14 -17.44 21.58
C ARG A 226 11.36 -17.78 22.41
N ALA A 227 12.08 -18.81 22.07
CA ALA A 227 13.32 -19.20 22.74
C ALA A 227 14.49 -18.27 22.44
N LYS A 228 14.50 -17.64 21.24
CA LYS A 228 15.64 -16.85 20.73
C LYS A 228 15.48 -15.34 20.87
N PHE A 229 14.24 -14.84 21.03
CA PHE A 229 13.94 -13.42 21.05
C PHE A 229 13.10 -13.04 22.26
N ASP A 230 13.35 -11.86 22.81
CA ASP A 230 12.62 -11.32 23.96
C ASP A 230 11.18 -10.86 23.59
N ALA A 231 10.95 -10.51 22.33
CA ALA A 231 9.63 -10.18 21.78
C ALA A 231 9.54 -10.51 20.29
N ILE A 232 8.29 -10.67 19.80
CA ILE A 232 7.97 -10.99 18.40
C ILE A 232 6.95 -9.96 17.90
N CYS A 233 7.16 -9.43 16.69
CA CYS A 233 6.19 -8.61 15.97
C CYS A 233 5.71 -9.36 14.71
N LEU A 234 4.43 -9.68 14.65
CA LEU A 234 3.78 -10.29 13.48
C LEU A 234 3.30 -9.19 12.51
N ALA A 235 3.94 -9.09 11.36
CA ALA A 235 3.68 -8.08 10.32
C ALA A 235 3.64 -8.70 8.91
N GLY A 236 3.16 -9.95 8.80
CA GLY A 236 3.11 -10.72 7.55
C GLY A 236 2.05 -10.27 6.54
N GLY A 237 1.26 -9.26 6.87
CA GLY A 237 0.22 -8.70 5.99
C GLY A 237 -1.05 -9.55 5.90
N ALA A 238 -1.94 -9.18 4.97
CA ALA A 238 -3.13 -9.93 4.58
C ALA A 238 -2.84 -10.56 3.21
N THR A 239 -2.50 -11.85 3.18
CA THR A 239 -2.01 -12.51 1.97
C THR A 239 -2.96 -13.58 1.44
N LYS A 240 -4.02 -13.95 2.20
CA LYS A 240 -5.06 -14.86 1.72
C LYS A 240 -5.96 -14.12 0.71
N PRO A 241 -5.88 -14.42 -0.60
CA PRO A 241 -6.68 -13.74 -1.60
C PRO A 241 -8.15 -14.14 -1.49
N ARG A 242 -9.04 -13.23 -1.90
CA ARG A 242 -10.44 -13.57 -2.17
C ARG A 242 -10.52 -14.30 -3.49
N ASP A 243 -11.09 -15.51 -3.48
CA ASP A 243 -11.26 -16.33 -4.67
C ASP A 243 -12.63 -16.14 -5.32
N LEU A 244 -12.74 -16.61 -6.56
CA LEU A 244 -13.95 -16.61 -7.39
C LEU A 244 -14.57 -18.02 -7.35
N ASP A 245 -15.62 -18.21 -6.57
CA ASP A 245 -16.33 -19.49 -6.44
C ASP A 245 -17.39 -19.64 -7.56
N VAL A 246 -16.93 -19.99 -8.75
CA VAL A 246 -17.79 -20.22 -9.91
C VAL A 246 -17.30 -21.41 -10.74
N PRO A 247 -18.19 -22.10 -11.50
CA PRO A 247 -17.77 -23.14 -12.44
C PRO A 247 -16.72 -22.63 -13.43
N GLY A 248 -15.66 -23.42 -13.64
CA GLY A 248 -14.57 -23.11 -14.56
C GLY A 248 -13.43 -22.28 -13.94
N ARG A 249 -13.44 -22.08 -12.60
CA ARG A 249 -12.35 -21.39 -11.87
C ARG A 249 -10.96 -22.03 -12.07
N ASP A 250 -10.94 -23.33 -12.30
CA ASP A 250 -9.75 -24.17 -12.49
C ASP A 250 -9.16 -24.15 -13.91
N LEU A 251 -9.80 -23.46 -14.86
CA LEU A 251 -9.27 -23.30 -16.23
C LEU A 251 -7.93 -22.55 -16.24
N ARG A 252 -6.99 -23.02 -17.06
CA ARG A 252 -5.75 -22.31 -17.33
C ARG A 252 -6.03 -20.95 -17.97
N GLY A 253 -5.45 -19.91 -17.46
CA GLY A 253 -5.73 -18.51 -17.83
C GLY A 253 -6.50 -17.76 -16.74
N VAL A 254 -6.81 -18.39 -15.59
CA VAL A 254 -7.43 -17.75 -14.42
C VAL A 254 -6.43 -17.71 -13.28
N TYR A 255 -5.95 -16.53 -12.92
CA TYR A 255 -4.90 -16.34 -11.92
C TYR A 255 -5.26 -15.25 -10.91
N PHE A 256 -4.72 -15.36 -9.71
CA PHE A 256 -4.73 -14.24 -8.78
C PHE A 256 -3.80 -13.10 -9.25
N ALA A 257 -4.15 -11.87 -8.90
CA ALA A 257 -3.35 -10.70 -9.25
C ALA A 257 -1.87 -10.83 -8.84
N MET A 258 -1.60 -11.42 -7.66
CA MET A 258 -0.22 -11.60 -7.18
C MET A 258 0.56 -12.66 -7.96
N GLU A 259 -0.11 -13.68 -8.51
CA GLU A 259 0.53 -14.67 -9.40
C GLU A 259 0.97 -14.01 -10.72
N TYR A 260 0.30 -12.93 -11.12
CA TYR A 260 0.61 -12.16 -12.32
C TYR A 260 1.64 -11.05 -12.08
N LEU A 261 1.48 -10.25 -11.03
CA LEU A 261 2.34 -9.09 -10.74
C LEU A 261 3.74 -9.51 -10.25
N THR A 262 3.83 -10.52 -9.41
CA THR A 262 5.10 -10.97 -8.82
C THR A 262 6.14 -11.39 -9.89
N PRO A 263 5.81 -12.27 -10.86
CA PRO A 263 6.75 -12.62 -11.92
C PRO A 263 7.20 -11.43 -12.78
N GLN A 264 6.30 -10.48 -13.03
CA GLN A 264 6.68 -9.28 -13.79
C GLN A 264 7.68 -8.42 -13.00
N ASN A 265 7.43 -8.17 -11.72
CA ASN A 265 8.38 -7.43 -10.88
C ASN A 265 9.74 -8.15 -10.76
N ARG A 266 9.75 -9.48 -10.74
CA ARG A 266 10.98 -10.26 -10.75
C ARG A 266 11.74 -10.13 -12.07
N ARG A 267 11.04 -10.16 -13.22
CA ARG A 267 11.67 -9.91 -14.53
C ARG A 267 12.27 -8.51 -14.62
N ASN A 268 11.57 -7.51 -14.12
CA ASN A 268 12.09 -6.13 -14.06
C ASN A 268 13.35 -6.03 -13.16
N ALA A 269 13.44 -6.87 -12.13
CA ALA A 269 14.63 -6.97 -11.28
C ALA A 269 15.78 -7.79 -11.91
N GLY A 270 15.60 -8.30 -13.12
CA GLY A 270 16.62 -9.07 -13.86
C GLY A 270 16.60 -10.59 -13.61
N ASP A 271 15.55 -11.11 -12.95
CA ASP A 271 15.43 -12.55 -12.73
C ASP A 271 15.07 -13.29 -14.03
N GLU A 272 15.77 -14.37 -14.31
CA GLU A 272 15.39 -15.32 -15.35
C GLU A 272 14.31 -16.26 -14.80
N LEU A 273 13.09 -16.11 -15.33
CA LEU A 273 11.95 -16.94 -14.95
C LEU A 273 11.48 -17.78 -16.15
N PRO A 274 11.00 -19.01 -15.92
CA PRO A 274 10.35 -19.78 -16.97
C PRO A 274 9.21 -18.96 -17.61
N TYR A 275 9.15 -19.01 -18.94
CA TYR A 275 8.06 -18.36 -19.66
C TYR A 275 6.78 -19.18 -19.53
N ASP A 276 5.73 -18.55 -18.99
CA ASP A 276 4.38 -19.13 -18.97
C ASP A 276 3.49 -18.36 -19.95
N PRO A 277 3.13 -18.97 -21.09
CA PRO A 277 2.30 -18.33 -22.08
C PRO A 277 0.86 -18.07 -21.61
N PHE A 278 0.40 -18.74 -20.57
CA PHE A 278 -0.94 -18.48 -20.00
C PHE A 278 -0.95 -17.26 -19.11
N LEU A 279 0.17 -16.92 -18.47
CA LEU A 279 0.28 -15.80 -17.56
C LEU A 279 0.78 -14.49 -18.22
N ASP A 280 1.29 -14.53 -19.44
CA ASP A 280 1.68 -13.35 -20.23
C ASP A 280 0.45 -12.75 -20.93
N ALA A 281 0.28 -11.42 -20.85
CA ALA A 281 -0.85 -10.70 -21.45
C ALA A 281 -0.64 -10.35 -22.94
N LYS A 282 0.54 -10.58 -23.52
CA LYS A 282 0.87 -10.19 -24.89
C LYS A 282 -0.13 -10.73 -25.91
N GLY A 283 -0.77 -9.82 -26.67
CA GLY A 283 -1.75 -10.15 -27.72
C GLY A 283 -3.08 -10.72 -27.24
N LYS A 284 -3.34 -10.76 -25.91
CA LYS A 284 -4.52 -11.34 -25.30
C LYS A 284 -5.61 -10.33 -24.98
N ARG A 285 -6.83 -10.84 -24.85
CA ARG A 285 -7.94 -10.17 -24.18
C ARG A 285 -7.84 -10.48 -22.69
N VAL A 286 -7.64 -9.45 -21.88
CA VAL A 286 -7.46 -9.54 -20.44
C VAL A 286 -8.71 -8.99 -19.76
N ILE A 287 -9.27 -9.76 -18.83
CA ILE A 287 -10.30 -9.26 -17.91
C ILE A 287 -9.73 -9.24 -16.50
N ILE A 288 -9.96 -8.15 -15.78
CA ILE A 288 -9.54 -7.97 -14.39
C ILE A 288 -10.80 -7.82 -13.55
N LEU A 289 -10.99 -8.69 -12.55
CA LEU A 289 -12.09 -8.60 -11.59
C LEU A 289 -11.61 -7.85 -10.34
N GLY A 290 -12.21 -6.68 -10.11
CA GLY A 290 -11.92 -5.78 -8.99
C GLY A 290 -11.48 -4.39 -9.42
N GLY A 291 -12.13 -3.36 -8.87
CA GLY A 291 -11.96 -1.95 -9.22
C GLY A 291 -10.91 -1.19 -8.40
N GLY A 292 -10.17 -1.87 -7.50
CA GLY A 292 -9.19 -1.27 -6.60
C GLY A 292 -7.81 -1.03 -7.23
N ASP A 293 -6.84 -0.58 -6.38
CA ASP A 293 -5.47 -0.27 -6.82
C ASP A 293 -4.75 -1.49 -7.40
N THR A 294 -4.96 -2.69 -6.85
CA THR A 294 -4.39 -3.94 -7.40
C THR A 294 -4.92 -4.22 -8.81
N GLY A 295 -6.22 -3.95 -9.06
CA GLY A 295 -6.79 -4.06 -10.41
C GLY A 295 -6.16 -3.07 -11.39
N ALA A 296 -5.91 -1.83 -10.95
CA ALA A 296 -5.21 -0.82 -11.75
C ALA A 296 -3.74 -1.22 -12.03
N ASP A 297 -3.08 -1.89 -11.09
CA ASP A 297 -1.72 -2.40 -11.26
C ASP A 297 -1.67 -3.51 -12.31
N CYS A 298 -2.63 -4.43 -12.26
CA CYS A 298 -2.80 -5.47 -13.28
C CYS A 298 -3.08 -4.85 -14.67
N LEU A 299 -3.93 -3.82 -14.74
CA LEU A 299 -4.29 -3.14 -15.99
C LEU A 299 -3.07 -2.47 -16.63
N GLY A 300 -2.32 -1.67 -15.87
CA GLY A 300 -1.11 -1.02 -16.37
C GLY A 300 -0.01 -2.01 -16.74
N THR A 301 0.10 -3.13 -16.04
CA THR A 301 1.02 -4.23 -16.39
C THR A 301 0.60 -4.91 -17.69
N ALA A 302 -0.71 -5.16 -17.90
CA ALA A 302 -1.21 -5.78 -19.11
C ALA A 302 -0.98 -4.91 -20.35
N HIS A 303 -1.14 -3.59 -20.26
CA HIS A 303 -0.82 -2.68 -21.34
C HIS A 303 0.67 -2.75 -21.70
N ARG A 304 1.57 -2.73 -20.71
CA ARG A 304 3.04 -2.81 -20.94
C ARG A 304 3.48 -4.16 -21.51
N GLN A 305 2.78 -5.22 -21.22
CA GLN A 305 3.01 -6.52 -21.85
C GLN A 305 2.44 -6.61 -23.28
N GLY A 306 1.65 -5.62 -23.73
CA GLY A 306 1.07 -5.58 -25.06
C GLY A 306 -0.22 -6.39 -25.19
N ALA A 307 -1.09 -6.34 -24.20
CA ALA A 307 -2.44 -6.87 -24.28
C ALA A 307 -3.20 -6.24 -25.45
N ARG A 308 -4.03 -7.04 -26.15
CA ARG A 308 -4.85 -6.57 -27.27
C ARG A 308 -6.05 -5.76 -26.78
N GLU A 309 -6.69 -6.21 -25.71
CA GLU A 309 -7.85 -5.59 -25.07
C GLU A 309 -7.75 -5.81 -23.56
N VAL A 310 -8.12 -4.82 -22.77
CA VAL A 310 -8.15 -4.92 -21.31
C VAL A 310 -9.49 -4.40 -20.79
N TYR A 311 -10.15 -5.22 -20.01
CA TYR A 311 -11.41 -4.89 -19.32
C TYR A 311 -11.22 -5.01 -17.81
N GLN A 312 -11.79 -4.06 -17.08
CA GLN A 312 -11.81 -4.11 -15.61
C GLN A 312 -13.25 -4.07 -15.12
N TYR A 313 -13.70 -5.15 -14.50
CA TYR A 313 -15.07 -5.32 -14.02
C TYR A 313 -15.14 -5.24 -12.49
N GLU A 314 -16.06 -4.44 -12.01
CA GLU A 314 -16.32 -4.26 -10.59
C GLU A 314 -17.72 -4.74 -10.23
N LEU A 315 -17.83 -5.50 -9.13
CA LEU A 315 -19.10 -5.98 -8.58
C LEU A 315 -19.94 -4.83 -8.02
N LEU A 316 -19.28 -3.85 -7.42
CA LEU A 316 -19.92 -2.70 -6.77
C LEU A 316 -20.37 -1.64 -7.79
N PRO A 317 -21.29 -0.76 -7.42
CA PRO A 317 -21.67 0.38 -8.24
C PRO A 317 -20.49 1.31 -8.52
N LYS A 318 -20.55 2.03 -9.63
CA LYS A 318 -19.58 3.09 -9.92
C LYS A 318 -19.61 4.13 -8.80
N PRO A 319 -18.47 4.42 -8.15
CA PRO A 319 -18.43 5.43 -7.11
C PRO A 319 -18.90 6.81 -7.62
N PRO A 320 -19.48 7.66 -6.76
CA PRO A 320 -19.88 9.00 -7.14
C PRO A 320 -18.65 9.87 -7.49
N LEU A 321 -18.85 10.91 -8.30
CA LEU A 321 -17.76 11.82 -8.71
C LEU A 321 -17.30 12.76 -7.58
N SER A 322 -18.16 13.00 -6.58
CA SER A 322 -17.91 13.89 -5.46
C SER A 322 -18.43 13.27 -4.16
N ARG A 323 -18.08 13.90 -3.03
CA ARG A 323 -18.60 13.52 -1.72
C ARG A 323 -20.13 13.53 -1.70
N THR A 324 -20.70 12.58 -0.97
CA THR A 324 -22.13 12.54 -0.63
C THR A 324 -22.34 12.81 0.85
N GLU A 325 -23.59 12.98 1.28
CA GLU A 325 -23.93 13.13 2.71
C GLU A 325 -23.47 11.96 3.58
N ALA A 326 -23.41 10.75 3.01
CA ALA A 326 -22.89 9.57 3.68
C ALA A 326 -21.36 9.57 3.89
N MET A 327 -20.66 10.49 3.21
CA MET A 327 -19.18 10.61 3.26
C MET A 327 -18.78 12.05 3.55
N PRO A 328 -19.20 12.64 4.70
CA PRO A 328 -18.94 14.04 5.01
C PRO A 328 -17.44 14.32 5.18
N TRP A 329 -17.03 15.55 4.88
CA TRP A 329 -15.70 16.02 5.28
C TRP A 329 -15.58 15.96 6.83
N PRO A 330 -14.44 15.60 7.41
CA PRO A 330 -13.11 15.37 6.80
C PRO A 330 -12.81 13.89 6.46
N THR A 331 -13.77 12.99 6.47
CA THR A 331 -13.55 11.57 6.21
C THR A 331 -12.96 11.33 4.81
N TYR A 332 -12.19 10.25 4.65
CA TYR A 332 -11.66 9.87 3.33
C TYR A 332 -12.81 9.35 2.44
N PRO A 333 -13.12 10.01 1.31
CA PRO A 333 -14.31 9.67 0.54
C PRO A 333 -14.07 8.53 -0.44
N MET A 334 -15.05 7.65 -0.57
CA MET A 334 -15.13 6.63 -1.62
C MET A 334 -15.72 7.25 -2.89
N ILE A 335 -14.90 7.97 -3.66
CA ILE A 335 -15.27 8.62 -4.92
C ILE A 335 -14.57 7.98 -6.10
N TYR A 336 -15.11 8.19 -7.29
CA TYR A 336 -14.52 7.72 -8.54
C TYR A 336 -13.13 8.34 -8.74
N ARG A 337 -12.13 7.48 -8.94
CA ARG A 337 -10.75 7.89 -9.20
C ARG A 337 -10.22 7.28 -10.48
N VAL A 338 -9.37 8.05 -11.17
CA VAL A 338 -8.64 7.58 -12.35
C VAL A 338 -7.16 7.55 -11.98
N SER A 339 -6.57 6.36 -11.99
CA SER A 339 -5.12 6.20 -11.82
C SER A 339 -4.39 6.41 -13.14
N SER A 340 -3.05 6.54 -13.09
CA SER A 340 -2.22 6.63 -14.30
C SER A 340 -2.44 5.45 -15.25
N ALA A 341 -2.63 4.24 -14.71
CA ALA A 341 -2.89 3.06 -15.50
C ALA A 341 -4.21 3.14 -16.28
N HIS A 342 -5.27 3.71 -15.71
CA HIS A 342 -6.54 3.89 -16.41
C HIS A 342 -6.49 4.91 -17.57
N GLU A 343 -5.54 5.85 -17.53
CA GLU A 343 -5.31 6.76 -18.66
C GLU A 343 -4.63 6.07 -19.84
N GLU A 344 -3.95 4.96 -19.57
CA GLU A 344 -3.24 4.16 -20.58
C GLU A 344 -4.18 3.33 -21.45
N GLY A 345 -5.46 3.23 -21.06
CA GLY A 345 -6.50 2.54 -21.82
C GLY A 345 -7.29 1.55 -20.98
N GLY A 346 -7.99 0.65 -21.68
CA GLY A 346 -8.87 -0.33 -21.08
C GLY A 346 -10.28 0.19 -20.80
N GLU A 347 -11.24 -0.72 -20.73
CA GLU A 347 -12.63 -0.42 -20.42
C GLU A 347 -12.95 -0.78 -18.99
N ARG A 348 -13.60 0.13 -18.25
CA ARG A 348 -14.05 -0.09 -16.87
C ARG A 348 -15.56 -0.18 -16.82
N ASP A 349 -16.07 -1.25 -16.25
CA ASP A 349 -17.51 -1.43 -16.06
C ASP A 349 -17.84 -1.89 -14.64
N TYR A 350 -19.05 -1.60 -14.19
CA TYR A 350 -19.50 -1.70 -12.80
C TYR A 350 -20.81 -2.50 -12.72
N CYS A 351 -21.16 -2.97 -11.54
CA CYS A 351 -22.34 -3.79 -11.30
C CYS A 351 -22.33 -5.04 -12.16
N ILE A 352 -21.20 -5.75 -12.24
CA ILE A 352 -21.06 -6.97 -13.04
C ILE A 352 -20.74 -8.14 -12.11
N LEU A 353 -21.59 -9.19 -12.18
CA LEU A 353 -21.41 -10.45 -11.49
C LEU A 353 -20.98 -11.53 -12.47
N THR A 354 -19.81 -12.11 -12.25
CA THR A 354 -19.37 -13.31 -12.98
C THR A 354 -20.13 -14.52 -12.48
N LYS A 355 -20.76 -15.27 -13.39
CA LYS A 355 -21.58 -16.46 -13.09
C LYS A 355 -20.84 -17.79 -13.33
N ARG A 356 -20.04 -17.84 -14.37
CA ARG A 356 -19.23 -19.00 -14.75
C ARG A 356 -18.15 -18.63 -15.75
N LEU A 357 -17.17 -19.49 -15.86
CA LEU A 357 -16.13 -19.44 -16.90
C LEU A 357 -16.29 -20.67 -17.78
N SER A 358 -15.99 -20.54 -19.06
CA SER A 358 -15.98 -21.67 -19.98
C SER A 358 -14.72 -21.67 -20.84
N GLY A 359 -14.31 -22.86 -21.27
CA GLY A 359 -13.09 -23.03 -22.01
C GLY A 359 -13.08 -24.27 -22.88
N GLU A 360 -11.99 -24.42 -23.59
CA GLU A 360 -11.76 -25.60 -24.47
C GLU A 360 -10.40 -26.22 -24.10
N ASN A 361 -10.35 -27.53 -24.02
CA ASN A 361 -9.15 -28.29 -23.66
C ASN A 361 -8.49 -27.83 -22.33
N GLY A 362 -9.31 -27.41 -21.36
CA GLY A 362 -8.85 -26.90 -20.05
C GLY A 362 -8.27 -25.48 -20.09
N VAL A 363 -8.48 -24.72 -21.17
CA VAL A 363 -8.02 -23.34 -21.34
C VAL A 363 -9.20 -22.40 -21.40
N LEU A 364 -9.16 -21.31 -20.67
CA LEU A 364 -10.17 -20.25 -20.61
C LEU A 364 -10.45 -19.65 -21.99
N LYS A 365 -11.71 -19.45 -22.32
CA LYS A 365 -12.17 -18.83 -23.56
C LYS A 365 -13.22 -17.75 -23.36
N LYS A 366 -14.13 -17.92 -22.38
CA LYS A 366 -15.23 -16.98 -22.14
C LYS A 366 -15.51 -16.81 -20.67
N LEU A 367 -15.85 -15.59 -20.31
CA LEU A 367 -16.51 -15.21 -19.08
C LEU A 367 -17.99 -15.00 -19.34
N HIS A 368 -18.85 -15.56 -18.49
CA HIS A 368 -20.30 -15.36 -18.52
C HIS A 368 -20.70 -14.55 -17.30
N ALA A 369 -21.39 -13.44 -17.52
CA ALA A 369 -21.73 -12.48 -16.49
C ALA A 369 -23.17 -11.99 -16.63
N VAL A 370 -23.64 -11.30 -15.59
CA VAL A 370 -24.95 -10.63 -15.56
C VAL A 370 -24.78 -9.26 -14.93
N ARG A 371 -25.61 -8.31 -15.30
CA ARG A 371 -25.65 -7.01 -14.66
C ARG A 371 -26.41 -7.05 -13.35
N LEU A 372 -26.00 -6.19 -12.42
CA LEU A 372 -26.58 -6.08 -11.10
C LEU A 372 -27.24 -4.72 -10.88
N GLU A 373 -28.25 -4.72 -10.02
CA GLU A 373 -28.69 -3.55 -9.29
C GLU A 373 -28.42 -3.71 -7.78
N TRP A 374 -28.16 -2.62 -7.11
CA TRP A 374 -27.98 -2.55 -5.67
C TRP A 374 -29.15 -1.80 -5.05
N VAL A 375 -29.97 -2.52 -4.28
CA VAL A 375 -31.19 -1.98 -3.67
C VAL A 375 -31.02 -1.88 -2.14
N ASN A 376 -31.59 -0.85 -1.55
CA ASN A 376 -31.59 -0.72 -0.10
C ASN A 376 -32.81 -1.45 0.49
N GLU A 377 -32.57 -2.54 1.21
CA GLU A 377 -33.60 -3.31 1.92
C GLU A 377 -33.36 -3.21 3.43
N GLY A 378 -34.21 -2.45 4.12
CA GLY A 378 -34.12 -2.29 5.57
C GLY A 378 -32.80 -1.71 6.06
N GLY A 379 -32.17 -0.80 5.31
CA GLY A 379 -30.90 -0.16 5.64
C GLY A 379 -29.66 -0.95 5.20
N ARG A 380 -29.85 -2.09 4.52
CA ARG A 380 -28.73 -2.89 3.96
C ARG A 380 -28.77 -2.83 2.45
N GLN A 381 -27.60 -2.68 1.84
CA GLN A 381 -27.43 -2.82 0.39
C GLN A 381 -27.49 -4.31 0.01
N VAL A 382 -28.45 -4.68 -0.82
CA VAL A 382 -28.65 -6.03 -1.32
C VAL A 382 -28.40 -6.03 -2.82
N MET A 383 -27.66 -7.02 -3.27
CA MET A 383 -27.32 -7.26 -4.66
C MET A 383 -28.43 -8.08 -5.34
N ARG A 384 -28.94 -7.60 -6.47
CA ARG A 384 -29.94 -8.30 -7.30
C ARG A 384 -29.46 -8.39 -8.74
N GLU A 385 -29.64 -9.55 -9.34
CA GLU A 385 -29.41 -9.75 -10.78
C GLU A 385 -30.54 -9.10 -11.59
N ILE A 386 -30.18 -8.41 -12.68
CA ILE A 386 -31.16 -7.84 -13.60
C ILE A 386 -31.46 -8.90 -14.67
N PRO A 387 -32.67 -9.51 -14.72
CA PRO A 387 -32.98 -10.55 -15.67
C PRO A 387 -32.88 -10.08 -17.13
N GLY A 388 -32.35 -10.91 -18.01
CA GLY A 388 -32.22 -10.60 -19.45
C GLY A 388 -31.01 -9.70 -19.76
N THR A 389 -30.10 -9.51 -18.81
CA THR A 389 -28.84 -8.75 -19.01
C THR A 389 -27.60 -9.65 -19.01
N GLU A 390 -27.83 -10.96 -19.12
CA GLU A 390 -26.75 -11.94 -19.23
C GLU A 390 -25.95 -11.68 -20.51
N PHE A 391 -24.60 -11.75 -20.40
CA PHE A 391 -23.72 -11.59 -21.54
C PHE A 391 -22.50 -12.51 -21.45
N GLU A 392 -21.89 -12.74 -22.60
CA GLU A 392 -20.62 -13.46 -22.71
C GLU A 392 -19.52 -12.49 -23.18
N GLN A 393 -18.34 -12.60 -22.57
CA GLN A 393 -17.16 -11.88 -23.00
C GLN A 393 -16.03 -12.85 -23.30
N GLU A 394 -15.45 -12.76 -24.49
CA GLU A 394 -14.25 -13.53 -24.82
C GLU A 394 -13.07 -13.07 -23.98
N VAL A 395 -12.29 -14.02 -23.46
CA VAL A 395 -11.17 -13.76 -22.55
C VAL A 395 -10.09 -14.83 -22.72
N ASP A 396 -8.84 -14.40 -22.74
CA ASP A 396 -7.67 -15.27 -22.82
C ASP A 396 -6.91 -15.31 -21.49
N LEU A 397 -7.04 -14.26 -20.65
CA LEU A 397 -6.44 -14.14 -19.33
C LEU A 397 -7.40 -13.41 -18.38
N LEU A 398 -7.75 -14.05 -17.28
CA LEU A 398 -8.59 -13.50 -16.21
C LEU A 398 -7.76 -13.31 -14.95
N LEU A 399 -7.73 -12.09 -14.43
CA LEU A 399 -6.97 -11.71 -13.23
C LEU A 399 -7.93 -11.38 -12.08
N LEU A 400 -7.76 -12.09 -10.96
CA LEU A 400 -8.57 -11.90 -9.76
C LEU A 400 -7.89 -10.89 -8.82
N ALA A 401 -8.35 -9.65 -8.86
CA ALA A 401 -7.88 -8.51 -8.07
C ALA A 401 -8.95 -8.07 -7.04
N MET A 402 -9.66 -9.04 -6.44
CA MET A 402 -10.84 -8.83 -5.60
C MET A 402 -10.50 -8.56 -4.12
N GLY A 403 -9.23 -8.28 -3.80
CA GLY A 403 -8.74 -8.01 -2.45
C GLY A 403 -8.40 -9.27 -1.66
N PHE A 404 -8.08 -9.07 -0.39
CA PHE A 404 -7.61 -10.12 0.53
C PHE A 404 -8.58 -10.29 1.70
N LEU A 405 -8.61 -11.50 2.27
CA LEU A 405 -9.48 -11.83 3.39
C LEU A 405 -8.81 -11.62 4.75
N GLY A 406 -7.48 -11.68 4.80
CA GLY A 406 -6.69 -11.58 6.04
C GLY A 406 -5.36 -12.30 5.91
N PRO A 407 -4.65 -12.55 7.01
CA PRO A 407 -3.46 -13.39 7.01
C PRO A 407 -3.80 -14.83 6.63
N GLU A 408 -2.82 -15.57 6.15
CA GLU A 408 -2.97 -17.01 5.95
C GLU A 408 -3.16 -17.71 7.30
N PRO A 409 -4.20 -18.56 7.44
CA PRO A 409 -4.42 -19.33 8.66
C PRO A 409 -3.33 -20.41 8.82
N GLY A 410 -3.12 -20.86 10.04
CA GLY A 410 -2.11 -21.89 10.33
C GLY A 410 -0.71 -21.32 10.53
N GLY A 411 0.30 -22.20 10.40
CA GLY A 411 1.71 -21.82 10.52
C GLY A 411 2.01 -21.13 11.86
N VAL A 412 2.72 -20.00 11.80
CA VAL A 412 3.17 -19.27 12.98
C VAL A 412 2.02 -18.77 13.88
N LEU A 413 0.85 -18.46 13.32
CA LEU A 413 -0.30 -17.98 14.11
C LEU A 413 -0.82 -19.06 15.06
N ASP A 414 -0.98 -20.29 14.56
CA ASP A 414 -1.41 -21.44 15.35
C ASP A 414 -0.32 -21.88 16.34
N GLN A 415 0.95 -21.89 15.90
CA GLN A 415 2.07 -22.26 16.75
C GLN A 415 2.27 -21.32 17.94
N LEU A 416 1.99 -20.02 17.76
CA LEU A 416 2.05 -19.03 18.84
C LEU A 416 0.74 -18.96 19.63
N GLY A 417 -0.36 -19.52 19.14
CA GLY A 417 -1.66 -19.54 19.80
C GLY A 417 -2.32 -18.15 19.90
N VAL A 418 -2.11 -17.27 18.92
CA VAL A 418 -2.71 -15.93 18.90
C VAL A 418 -4.19 -15.99 18.54
N GLU A 419 -5.01 -15.20 19.22
CA GLU A 419 -6.43 -15.09 18.92
C GLU A 419 -6.67 -14.30 17.62
N LEU A 420 -7.66 -14.75 16.84
CA LEU A 420 -8.16 -14.06 15.66
C LEU A 420 -9.53 -13.41 15.93
N ASP A 421 -9.81 -12.32 15.21
CA ASP A 421 -11.13 -11.70 15.20
C ASP A 421 -12.12 -12.47 14.29
N ALA A 422 -13.39 -12.02 14.24
CA ALA A 422 -14.42 -12.64 13.41
C ALA A 422 -14.13 -12.56 11.89
N ARG A 423 -13.18 -11.74 11.47
CA ARG A 423 -12.71 -11.61 10.07
C ARG A 423 -11.45 -12.41 9.80
N GLY A 424 -10.88 -13.07 10.81
CA GLY A 424 -9.64 -13.82 10.71
C GLY A 424 -8.36 -13.00 10.87
N ASN A 425 -8.44 -11.73 11.29
CA ASN A 425 -7.28 -10.91 11.59
C ASN A 425 -6.77 -11.17 13.02
N VAL A 426 -5.48 -10.99 13.25
CA VAL A 426 -4.88 -11.15 14.58
C VAL A 426 -5.38 -10.05 15.52
N LYS A 427 -5.99 -10.45 16.64
CA LYS A 427 -6.43 -9.51 17.67
C LYS A 427 -5.24 -8.88 18.38
N SER A 428 -5.38 -7.60 18.74
CA SER A 428 -4.40 -6.89 19.57
C SER A 428 -5.06 -5.86 20.48
N ASP A 429 -4.36 -5.49 21.54
CA ASP A 429 -4.72 -4.38 22.41
C ASP A 429 -4.29 -3.02 21.83
N ALA A 430 -4.46 -1.95 22.59
CA ALA A 430 -4.05 -0.60 22.21
C ALA A 430 -2.51 -0.44 22.06
N ASN A 431 -1.71 -1.30 22.66
CA ASN A 431 -0.26 -1.34 22.51
C ASN A 431 0.21 -2.31 21.42
N LYS A 432 -0.71 -2.83 20.62
CA LYS A 432 -0.46 -3.83 19.58
C LYS A 432 0.00 -5.20 20.09
N MET A 433 -0.11 -5.49 21.40
CA MET A 433 0.16 -6.81 21.94
C MET A 433 -1.04 -7.74 21.66
N THR A 434 -0.75 -8.96 21.22
CA THR A 434 -1.77 -9.98 20.95
C THR A 434 -2.30 -10.60 22.26
N SER A 435 -3.14 -11.63 22.16
CA SER A 435 -3.55 -12.44 23.31
C SER A 435 -2.38 -13.16 24.01
N VAL A 436 -1.21 -13.20 23.38
CA VAL A 436 -0.01 -13.90 23.88
C VAL A 436 1.03 -12.86 24.34
N PRO A 437 1.43 -12.86 25.61
CA PRO A 437 2.42 -11.91 26.13
C PRO A 437 3.75 -11.97 25.37
N GLY A 438 4.29 -10.80 25.00
CA GLY A 438 5.53 -10.67 24.24
C GLY A 438 5.36 -10.88 22.74
N VAL A 439 4.16 -11.17 22.25
CA VAL A 439 3.83 -11.27 20.82
C VAL A 439 2.93 -10.09 20.43
N PHE A 440 3.38 -9.33 19.43
CA PHE A 440 2.74 -8.12 18.91
C PHE A 440 2.35 -8.30 17.46
N THR A 441 1.47 -7.42 16.95
CA THR A 441 1.06 -7.47 15.55
C THR A 441 0.89 -6.06 14.97
N ALA A 442 1.09 -5.90 13.66
CA ALA A 442 0.94 -4.61 12.98
C ALA A 442 0.54 -4.76 11.51
N GLY A 443 -0.09 -3.71 10.97
CA GLY A 443 -0.47 -3.60 9.58
C GLY A 443 -1.67 -4.48 9.22
N ASP A 444 -1.71 -4.93 7.97
CA ASP A 444 -2.87 -5.65 7.43
C ASP A 444 -3.15 -6.97 8.14
N MET A 445 -2.17 -7.53 8.85
CA MET A 445 -2.35 -8.75 9.63
C MET A 445 -3.34 -8.57 10.80
N THR A 446 -3.43 -7.36 11.35
CA THR A 446 -4.35 -7.04 12.45
C THR A 446 -5.53 -6.17 12.01
N ARG A 447 -5.34 -5.31 11.02
CA ARG A 447 -6.38 -4.39 10.51
C ARG A 447 -7.22 -4.98 9.37
N GLY A 448 -6.70 -5.96 8.65
CA GLY A 448 -7.12 -6.31 7.29
C GLY A 448 -6.46 -5.40 6.26
N GLN A 449 -6.67 -5.68 4.97
CA GLN A 449 -6.07 -4.89 3.90
C GLN A 449 -6.37 -3.39 4.04
N SER A 450 -5.32 -2.55 3.97
CA SER A 450 -5.44 -1.13 4.24
C SER A 450 -4.41 -0.31 3.45
N LEU A 451 -4.30 0.98 3.80
CA LEU A 451 -3.34 1.88 3.15
C LEU A 451 -1.93 1.69 3.71
N ILE A 452 -0.93 1.91 2.86
CA ILE A 452 0.49 1.87 3.24
C ILE A 452 0.80 2.75 4.46
N VAL A 453 0.17 3.93 4.53
CA VAL A 453 0.37 4.86 5.66
C VAL A 453 -0.18 4.30 6.98
N TRP A 454 -1.25 3.48 6.95
CA TRP A 454 -1.73 2.74 8.12
C TRP A 454 -0.74 1.65 8.54
N ALA A 455 -0.17 0.94 7.57
CA ALA A 455 0.82 -0.09 7.86
C ALA A 455 2.05 0.50 8.57
N ILE A 456 2.55 1.66 8.11
CA ILE A 456 3.66 2.38 8.76
C ILE A 456 3.26 2.87 10.16
N ALA A 457 2.07 3.46 10.31
CA ALA A 457 1.57 3.94 11.61
C ALA A 457 1.50 2.80 12.64
N GLU A 458 0.92 1.66 12.25
CA GLU A 458 0.79 0.52 13.16
C GLU A 458 2.13 -0.16 13.44
N GLY A 459 3.07 -0.19 12.48
CA GLY A 459 4.43 -0.64 12.72
C GLY A 459 5.15 0.20 13.77
N ARG A 460 5.01 1.53 13.71
CA ARG A 460 5.51 2.46 14.73
C ARG A 460 4.84 2.22 16.09
N GLN A 461 3.52 2.03 16.09
CA GLN A 461 2.77 1.77 17.31
C GLN A 461 3.17 0.44 17.96
N ALA A 462 3.36 -0.61 17.16
CA ALA A 462 3.86 -1.89 17.66
C ALA A 462 5.28 -1.77 18.24
N ALA A 463 6.17 -1.03 17.57
CA ALA A 463 7.51 -0.76 18.10
C ALA A 463 7.46 -0.08 19.47
N ARG A 464 6.58 0.93 19.63
CA ARG A 464 6.36 1.59 20.92
C ARG A 464 5.84 0.63 21.98
N GLY A 465 4.89 -0.24 21.63
CA GLY A 465 4.36 -1.27 22.55
C GLY A 465 5.42 -2.28 22.97
N ILE A 466 6.25 -2.73 22.03
CA ILE A 466 7.36 -3.66 22.29
C ILE A 466 8.42 -3.02 23.18
N ASP A 467 8.87 -1.80 22.87
CA ASP A 467 9.86 -1.08 23.65
C ASP A 467 9.38 -0.90 25.09
N ARG A 468 8.12 -0.47 25.28
CA ARG A 468 7.52 -0.35 26.61
C ARG A 468 7.45 -1.69 27.35
N TYR A 469 7.11 -2.79 26.66
CA TYR A 469 7.05 -4.12 27.24
C TYR A 469 8.42 -4.60 27.73
N LEU A 470 9.47 -4.35 26.94
CA LEU A 470 10.83 -4.82 27.21
C LEU A 470 11.55 -3.96 28.25
N MET A 471 11.28 -2.64 28.29
CA MET A 471 12.02 -1.66 29.07
C MET A 471 11.21 -1.11 30.25
N GLY A 472 9.91 -1.36 30.32
CA GLY A 472 9.00 -0.82 31.36
C GLY A 472 8.42 0.54 30.98
N ASP A 473 9.18 1.39 30.26
CA ASP A 473 8.77 2.69 29.72
C ASP A 473 9.30 2.87 28.30
N THR A 474 8.86 3.90 27.59
CA THR A 474 9.29 4.17 26.21
C THR A 474 9.29 5.65 25.87
N VAL A 475 10.32 6.07 25.15
CA VAL A 475 10.41 7.41 24.55
C VAL A 475 9.99 7.44 23.08
N LEU A 476 9.62 6.30 22.50
CA LEU A 476 9.13 6.23 21.14
C LEU A 476 7.79 6.98 21.02
N PRO A 477 7.60 7.80 19.97
CA PRO A 477 6.40 8.61 19.83
C PRO A 477 5.15 7.75 19.69
N ASN A 478 4.04 8.23 20.25
CA ASN A 478 2.73 7.67 19.96
C ASN A 478 2.29 8.15 18.57
N THR A 479 1.88 7.26 17.72
CA THR A 479 1.16 7.61 16.49
C THR A 479 -0.31 7.80 16.85
N CYS A 480 -0.92 8.88 16.37
CA CYS A 480 -2.30 9.27 16.70
C CYS A 480 -3.33 8.21 16.32
#